data_168b6c1d9277cd36330a8b03b81a8eba
#
_entry.id   168b6c1d9277cd36330a8b03b81a8eba
#
_cell.length_a   1.000
_cell.length_b   1.000
_cell.length_c   1.000
_cell.angle_alpha   90.00
_cell.angle_beta   90.00
_cell.angle_gamma   90.00
#
_symmetry.space_group_name_H-M   'P 1'
#
loop_
_entity.id
_entity.type
_entity.pdbx_description
1 polymer ?
#
loop_
_entity_poly.entity_id
_entity_poly.type
_entity_poly.pdbx_seq_one_letter_code
_entity_poly.pdbx_strand_id
1 'polypeptide(L)'
;MINRVVLVGRLTKDVEVRKTQTGLSVASFTVACDRRTSRSQDGNQQTADFINCVAWRQSADFLGQYARKGALVGVEGRIQTRSYDRQDGTKQYVTEVLCDNVSLLESKAQSTARAAQADNGYNNFNNYQQPSYQPQPSAPAVQDDFTSGDTLDISNDDLPF
;
A
#
# COMPACT_ATOMS: atom_id res chain seq x y z
N MET A 1 21.24 4.18 31.71
CA MET A 1 20.98 3.62 30.37
C MET A 1 19.65 4.18 29.89
N ILE A 2 19.57 4.59 28.61
CA ILE A 2 18.35 5.14 28.01
C ILE A 2 17.95 4.23 26.86
N ASN A 3 16.68 3.76 26.85
CA ASN A 3 16.07 3.03 25.75
C ASN A 3 14.70 3.66 25.51
N ARG A 4 14.63 4.63 24.64
CA ARG A 4 13.43 5.39 24.33
C ARG A 4 13.31 5.61 22.84
N VAL A 5 12.11 5.43 22.31
CA VAL A 5 11.77 5.60 20.90
C VAL A 5 10.54 6.47 20.80
N VAL A 6 10.57 7.46 19.91
CA VAL A 6 9.41 8.27 19.53
C VAL A 6 9.30 8.23 18.02
N LEU A 7 8.15 7.77 17.53
CA LEU A 7 7.87 7.62 16.11
C LEU A 7 6.61 8.40 15.76
N VAL A 8 6.65 9.07 14.61
CA VAL A 8 5.46 9.62 13.97
C VAL A 8 5.41 9.06 12.55
N GLY A 9 4.33 8.39 12.21
CA GLY A 9 4.20 7.74 10.91
C GLY A 9 2.79 7.21 10.66
N ARG A 10 2.62 6.52 9.54
CA ARG A 10 1.32 5.99 9.13
C ARG A 10 1.24 4.48 9.30
N LEU A 11 0.06 4.00 9.71
CA LEU A 11 -0.22 2.58 9.76
C LEU A 11 -0.24 1.97 8.36
N THR A 12 0.50 0.89 8.16
CA THR A 12 0.57 0.19 6.88
C THR A 12 -0.64 -0.70 6.61
N LYS A 13 -1.25 -1.20 7.69
CA LYS A 13 -2.42 -2.10 7.70
C LYS A 13 -3.34 -1.73 8.86
N ASP A 14 -4.53 -2.32 8.86
CA ASP A 14 -5.38 -2.30 10.04
C ASP A 14 -4.70 -3.03 11.19
N VAL A 15 -4.98 -2.59 12.41
CA VAL A 15 -4.33 -3.12 13.61
C VAL A 15 -4.99 -4.45 14.01
N GLU A 16 -4.19 -5.51 14.07
CA GLU A 16 -4.64 -6.80 14.56
C GLU A 16 -4.56 -6.85 16.08
N VAL A 17 -5.70 -6.90 16.74
CA VAL A 17 -5.79 -7.08 18.19
C VAL A 17 -6.07 -8.55 18.49
N ARG A 18 -5.24 -9.14 19.33
CA ARG A 18 -5.39 -10.51 19.82
C ARG A 18 -5.47 -10.51 21.35
N LYS A 19 -6.14 -11.50 21.89
CA LYS A 19 -6.12 -11.74 23.35
C LYS A 19 -5.18 -12.87 23.67
N THR A 20 -4.36 -12.68 24.71
CA THR A 20 -3.51 -13.72 25.28
C THR A 20 -4.37 -14.73 26.05
N GLN A 21 -3.80 -15.87 26.42
CA GLN A 21 -4.44 -16.86 27.30
C GLN A 21 -4.87 -16.26 28.66
N THR A 22 -4.18 -15.22 29.10
CA THR A 22 -4.50 -14.48 30.33
C THR A 22 -5.54 -13.38 30.13
N GLY A 23 -6.14 -13.28 28.93
CA GLY A 23 -7.16 -12.29 28.60
C GLY A 23 -6.66 -10.87 28.31
N LEU A 24 -5.35 -10.66 28.27
CA LEU A 24 -4.77 -9.34 27.95
C LEU A 24 -4.82 -9.07 26.45
N SER A 25 -5.23 -7.87 26.06
CA SER A 25 -5.20 -7.42 24.68
C SER A 25 -3.77 -7.08 24.25
N VAL A 26 -3.39 -7.56 23.07
CA VAL A 26 -2.11 -7.30 22.40
C VAL A 26 -2.41 -6.88 20.96
N ALA A 27 -1.83 -5.78 20.53
CA ALA A 27 -1.92 -5.29 19.16
C ALA A 27 -0.54 -5.30 18.49
N SER A 28 -0.45 -5.90 17.32
CA SER A 28 0.75 -5.88 16.48
C SER A 28 0.45 -5.05 15.24
N PHE A 29 1.31 -4.09 14.92
CA PHE A 29 1.15 -3.20 13.78
C PHE A 29 2.50 -2.70 13.27
N THR A 30 2.51 -2.16 12.06
CA THR A 30 3.70 -1.59 11.43
C THR A 30 3.46 -0.13 11.11
N VAL A 31 4.39 0.72 11.53
CA VAL A 31 4.38 2.16 11.25
C VAL A 31 5.38 2.45 10.13
N ALA A 32 4.91 3.13 9.09
CA ALA A 32 5.74 3.69 8.03
C ALA A 32 6.14 5.10 8.41
N CYS A 33 7.43 5.31 8.62
CA CYS A 33 8.04 6.60 8.92
C CYS A 33 8.79 7.11 7.69
N ASP A 34 8.42 8.28 7.18
CA ASP A 34 9.05 8.87 6.00
C ASP A 34 10.51 9.25 6.30
N ARG A 35 11.41 8.88 5.40
CA ARG A 35 12.80 9.31 5.45
C ARG A 35 12.95 10.73 4.94
N ARG A 36 13.66 11.58 5.69
CA ARG A 36 14.10 12.89 5.21
C ARG A 36 15.30 12.71 4.27
N THR A 37 15.12 12.10 3.13
CA THR A 37 16.16 12.06 2.09
C THR A 37 15.91 13.17 1.08
N SER A 38 16.98 13.91 0.70
CA SER A 38 16.89 14.78 -0.48
C SER A 38 16.53 13.89 -1.68
N ARG A 39 15.61 14.34 -2.54
CA ARG A 39 15.26 13.68 -3.78
C ARG A 39 16.52 13.47 -4.63
N SER A 40 17.16 12.32 -4.50
CA SER A 40 18.12 11.86 -5.49
C SER A 40 17.32 11.35 -6.69
N GLN A 41 17.78 11.68 -7.89
CA GLN A 41 17.14 11.34 -9.15
C GLN A 41 17.09 9.83 -9.45
N ASP A 42 17.68 8.99 -8.61
CA ASP A 42 17.59 7.52 -8.75
C ASP A 42 16.27 7.01 -8.18
N GLY A 43 15.36 6.67 -9.07
CA GLY A 43 13.97 6.24 -8.79
C GLY A 43 13.81 4.94 -7.97
N ASN A 44 14.85 4.43 -7.32
CA ASN A 44 14.85 3.17 -6.57
C ASN A 44 15.18 3.33 -5.08
N GLN A 45 15.08 4.54 -4.53
CA GLN A 45 15.39 4.76 -3.12
C GLN A 45 14.18 4.50 -2.22
N GLN A 46 14.38 3.66 -1.19
CA GLN A 46 13.39 3.44 -0.13
C GLN A 46 13.10 4.77 0.59
N THR A 47 11.88 5.26 0.46
CA THR A 47 11.44 6.57 0.97
C THR A 47 10.89 6.52 2.39
N ALA A 48 10.65 5.32 2.93
CA ALA A 48 10.09 5.11 4.26
C ALA A 48 10.75 3.93 4.98
N ASP A 49 10.80 4.02 6.29
CA ASP A 49 11.17 2.93 7.20
C ASP A 49 9.92 2.28 7.78
N PHE A 50 9.87 0.94 7.73
CA PHE A 50 8.76 0.16 8.25
C PHE A 50 9.15 -0.44 9.60
N ILE A 51 8.56 0.07 10.67
CA ILE A 51 8.93 -0.27 12.05
C ILE A 51 7.80 -1.08 12.67
N ASN A 52 8.13 -2.29 13.14
CA ASN A 52 7.18 -3.16 13.84
C ASN A 52 7.00 -2.68 15.27
N CYS A 53 5.75 -2.53 15.68
CA CYS A 53 5.34 -2.05 16.99
C CYS A 53 4.37 -3.03 17.65
N VAL A 54 4.44 -3.11 18.97
CA VAL A 54 3.54 -3.93 19.79
C VAL A 54 2.98 -3.07 20.92
N ALA A 55 1.66 -3.00 21.01
CA ALA A 55 0.96 -2.35 22.10
C ALA A 55 0.20 -3.37 22.96
N TRP A 56 0.04 -3.08 24.25
CA TRP A 56 -0.60 -3.95 25.21
C TRP A 56 -1.79 -3.26 25.90
N ARG A 57 -2.71 -4.10 26.39
CA ARG A 57 -3.83 -3.68 27.23
C ARG A 57 -4.64 -2.54 26.59
N GLN A 58 -4.81 -1.44 27.30
CA GLN A 58 -5.62 -0.31 26.88
C GLN A 58 -5.16 0.33 25.57
N SER A 59 -3.85 0.44 25.34
CA SER A 59 -3.30 0.95 24.07
C SER A 59 -3.64 0.04 22.89
N ALA A 60 -3.67 -1.28 23.10
CA ALA A 60 -4.07 -2.25 22.09
C ALA A 60 -5.57 -2.13 21.76
N ASP A 61 -6.42 -2.02 22.76
CA ASP A 61 -7.86 -1.86 22.58
C ASP A 61 -8.20 -0.53 21.88
N PHE A 62 -7.53 0.55 22.29
CA PHE A 62 -7.66 1.87 21.66
C PHE A 62 -7.32 1.82 20.17
N LEU A 63 -6.17 1.21 19.81
CA LEU A 63 -5.77 1.09 18.42
C LEU A 63 -6.76 0.24 17.61
N GLY A 64 -7.21 -0.88 18.13
CA GLY A 64 -8.16 -1.77 17.44
C GLY A 64 -9.50 -1.09 17.18
N GLN A 65 -9.93 -0.21 18.08
CA GLN A 65 -11.21 0.50 17.97
C GLN A 65 -11.14 1.69 17.01
N TYR A 66 -10.07 2.47 17.07
CA TYR A 66 -9.99 3.78 16.40
C TYR A 66 -8.99 3.86 15.26
N ALA A 67 -7.95 3.04 15.25
CA ALA A 67 -6.91 3.10 14.23
C ALA A 67 -7.29 2.27 13.00
N ARG A 68 -7.06 2.83 11.80
CA ARG A 68 -7.28 2.17 10.52
C ARG A 68 -6.03 2.31 9.66
N LYS A 69 -5.92 1.49 8.63
CA LYS A 69 -4.86 1.59 7.61
C LYS A 69 -4.69 3.04 7.13
N GLY A 70 -3.46 3.52 7.09
CA GLY A 70 -3.10 4.87 6.66
C GLY A 70 -3.26 5.96 7.72
N ALA A 71 -3.83 5.68 8.91
CA ALA A 71 -3.96 6.64 9.99
C ALA A 71 -2.57 7.13 10.45
N LEU A 72 -2.45 8.44 10.71
CA LEU A 72 -1.26 9.03 11.28
C LEU A 72 -1.25 8.80 12.80
N VAL A 73 -0.20 8.15 13.27
CA VAL A 73 -0.03 7.78 14.69
C VAL A 73 1.29 8.31 15.24
N GLY A 74 1.26 8.73 16.51
CA GLY A 74 2.42 8.97 17.32
C GLY A 74 2.61 7.79 18.28
N VAL A 75 3.78 7.20 18.29
CA VAL A 75 4.14 6.06 19.14
C VAL A 75 5.31 6.46 20.02
N GLU A 76 5.18 6.24 21.31
CA GLU A 76 6.23 6.39 22.30
C GLU A 76 6.45 5.05 23.00
N GLY A 77 7.71 4.63 23.12
CA GLY A 77 8.02 3.35 23.70
C GLY A 77 9.51 3.06 23.77
N ARG A 78 9.87 1.78 23.79
CA ARG A 78 11.25 1.30 23.84
C ARG A 78 11.49 0.18 22.85
N ILE A 79 12.72 0.01 22.40
CA ILE A 79 13.14 -1.12 21.58
C ILE A 79 13.18 -2.38 22.45
N GLN A 80 12.59 -3.45 21.95
CA GLN A 80 12.66 -4.77 22.54
C GLN A 80 13.10 -5.77 21.48
N THR A 81 14.00 -6.67 21.86
CA THR A 81 14.38 -7.82 21.04
C THR A 81 13.87 -9.09 21.68
N ARG A 82 13.35 -9.99 20.87
CA ARG A 82 12.97 -11.34 21.30
C ARG A 82 13.43 -12.35 20.27
N SER A 83 13.71 -13.57 20.72
CA SER A 83 14.05 -14.69 19.87
C SER A 83 13.01 -15.80 20.03
N TYR A 84 12.73 -16.49 18.95
CA TYR A 84 11.93 -17.71 18.97
C TYR A 84 12.55 -18.74 18.02
N ASP A 85 12.36 -20.00 18.35
CA ASP A 85 12.86 -21.09 17.53
C ASP A 85 11.81 -21.38 16.44
N ARG A 86 12.27 -21.41 15.18
CA ARG A 86 11.45 -21.86 14.05
C ARG A 86 11.34 -23.38 14.05
N GLN A 87 10.37 -23.91 13.30
CA GLN A 87 10.17 -25.35 13.13
C GLN A 87 11.37 -26.05 12.47
N ASP A 88 12.22 -25.32 11.77
CA ASP A 88 13.48 -25.77 11.16
C ASP A 88 14.67 -25.80 12.16
N GLY A 89 14.45 -25.48 13.44
CA GLY A 89 15.48 -25.42 14.49
C GLY A 89 16.34 -24.17 14.46
N THR A 90 16.09 -23.21 13.54
CA THR A 90 16.83 -21.94 13.48
C THR A 90 16.25 -20.91 14.44
N LYS A 91 17.13 -20.13 15.13
CA LYS A 91 16.70 -19.02 15.97
C LYS A 91 16.41 -17.79 15.13
N GLN A 92 15.18 -17.28 15.24
CA GLN A 92 14.78 -16.01 14.63
C GLN A 92 14.80 -14.90 15.68
N TYR A 93 15.54 -13.85 15.40
CA TYR A 93 15.56 -12.64 16.22
C TYR A 93 14.60 -11.62 15.65
N VAL A 94 13.75 -11.05 16.48
CA VAL A 94 12.80 -10.01 16.13
C VAL A 94 13.11 -8.77 16.95
N THR A 95 13.27 -7.64 16.28
CA THR A 95 13.39 -6.32 16.91
C THR A 95 12.09 -5.57 16.67
N GLU A 96 11.46 -5.12 17.73
CA GLU A 96 10.19 -4.41 17.71
C GLU A 96 10.16 -3.28 18.73
N VAL A 97 9.29 -2.31 18.55
CA VAL A 97 9.05 -1.24 19.51
C VAL A 97 7.90 -1.65 20.43
N LEU A 98 8.20 -1.79 21.71
CA LEU A 98 7.17 -1.96 22.73
C LEU A 98 6.60 -0.60 23.08
N CYS A 99 5.32 -0.38 22.76
CA CYS A 99 4.66 0.89 22.93
C CYS A 99 4.24 1.11 24.39
N ASP A 100 4.67 2.20 24.97
CA ASP A 100 4.20 2.66 26.29
C ASP A 100 2.95 3.55 26.11
N ASN A 101 2.95 4.41 25.06
CA ASN A 101 1.84 5.28 24.71
C ASN A 101 1.63 5.34 23.19
N VAL A 102 0.37 5.43 22.74
CA VAL A 102 0.04 5.61 21.32
C VAL A 102 -1.07 6.66 21.22
N SER A 103 -0.89 7.60 20.30
CA SER A 103 -1.83 8.68 20.02
C SER A 103 -2.20 8.72 18.55
N LEU A 104 -3.46 8.92 18.23
CA LEU A 104 -3.90 9.26 16.88
C LEU A 104 -3.69 10.76 16.66
N LEU A 105 -2.96 11.11 15.61
CA LEU A 105 -2.61 12.50 15.26
C LEU A 105 -3.52 13.08 14.16
N GLU A 106 -4.50 12.30 13.71
CA GLU A 106 -5.52 12.72 12.74
C GLU A 106 -6.90 12.77 13.40
N SER A 107 -7.72 13.75 12.98
CA SER A 107 -9.11 13.83 13.39
C SER A 107 -9.98 12.78 12.69
N LYS A 108 -11.10 12.40 13.31
CA LYS A 108 -12.08 11.47 12.72
C LYS A 108 -12.54 11.92 11.33
N ALA A 109 -12.72 13.22 11.11
CA ALA A 109 -13.13 13.79 9.84
C ALA A 109 -12.09 13.55 8.71
N GLN A 110 -10.79 13.66 9.03
CA GLN A 110 -9.71 13.40 8.07
C GLN A 110 -9.58 11.93 7.72
N SER A 111 -9.76 11.03 8.70
CA SER A 111 -9.71 9.58 8.43
C SER A 111 -10.88 9.11 7.56
N THR A 112 -12.09 9.65 7.79
CA THR A 112 -13.29 9.34 7.01
C THR A 112 -13.20 9.89 5.59
N ALA A 113 -12.70 11.12 5.41
CA ALA A 113 -12.50 11.71 4.08
C ALA A 113 -11.51 10.91 3.22
N ARG A 114 -10.45 10.36 3.84
CA ARG A 114 -9.48 9.53 3.14
C ARG A 114 -10.04 8.15 2.77
N ALA A 115 -10.83 7.53 3.65
CA ALA A 115 -11.51 6.26 3.36
C ALA A 115 -12.47 6.43 2.17
N ALA A 116 -13.21 7.54 2.09
CA ALA A 116 -14.11 7.84 0.98
C ALA A 116 -13.35 8.09 -0.35
N GLN A 117 -12.15 8.68 -0.31
CA GLN A 117 -11.32 8.85 -1.50
C GLN A 117 -10.72 7.54 -2.00
N ALA A 118 -10.35 6.63 -1.11
CA ALA A 118 -9.83 5.32 -1.48
C ALA A 118 -10.89 4.45 -2.15
N ASP A 119 -12.15 4.53 -1.69
CA ASP A 119 -13.28 3.77 -2.26
C ASP A 119 -13.71 4.28 -3.64
N ASN A 120 -13.63 5.60 -3.88
CA ASN A 120 -13.91 6.19 -5.19
C ASN A 120 -12.86 5.84 -6.28
N GLY A 121 -11.64 5.47 -5.90
CA GLY A 121 -10.59 5.07 -6.84
C GLY A 121 -10.85 3.72 -7.52
N TYR A 122 -11.53 2.80 -6.87
CA TYR A 122 -11.83 1.47 -7.41
C TYR A 122 -13.11 1.42 -8.24
N ASN A 123 -14.07 2.33 -8.01
CA ASN A 123 -15.34 2.34 -8.74
C ASN A 123 -15.27 3.05 -10.10
N ASN A 124 -14.18 3.79 -10.38
CA ASN A 124 -14.06 4.51 -11.66
C ASN A 124 -13.53 3.64 -12.81
N PHE A 125 -13.08 2.40 -12.54
CA PHE A 125 -12.67 1.47 -13.61
C PHE A 125 -13.82 0.67 -14.22
N ASN A 126 -15.01 0.68 -13.61
CA ASN A 126 -16.18 -0.04 -14.14
C ASN A 126 -17.10 0.81 -15.04
N ASN A 127 -16.77 2.07 -15.29
CA ASN A 127 -17.59 2.93 -16.16
C ASN A 127 -16.96 3.20 -17.54
N TYR A 128 -16.21 2.22 -18.07
CA TYR A 128 -16.00 2.17 -19.51
C TYR A 128 -17.29 1.63 -20.12
N GLN A 129 -18.21 2.53 -20.46
CA GLN A 129 -19.30 2.25 -21.38
C GLN A 129 -18.65 1.74 -22.67
N GLN A 130 -18.89 0.47 -22.92
CA GLN A 130 -18.63 -0.19 -24.19
C GLN A 130 -19.23 0.68 -25.28
N PRO A 131 -18.47 1.20 -26.27
CA PRO A 131 -19.08 1.94 -27.37
C PRO A 131 -20.05 0.98 -28.07
N SER A 132 -21.33 1.31 -28.01
CA SER A 132 -22.38 0.62 -28.76
C SER A 132 -22.11 0.88 -30.23
N TYR A 133 -21.63 -0.14 -30.94
CA TYR A 133 -21.63 -0.16 -32.39
C TYR A 133 -23.07 -0.18 -32.87
N GLN A 134 -23.58 0.97 -33.31
CA GLN A 134 -24.76 1.02 -34.15
C GLN A 134 -24.34 0.56 -35.54
N PRO A 135 -25.00 -0.47 -36.13
CA PRO A 135 -24.76 -0.81 -37.52
C PRO A 135 -25.26 0.32 -38.41
N GLN A 136 -24.36 0.94 -39.12
CA GLN A 136 -24.66 1.93 -40.13
C GLN A 136 -25.31 1.24 -41.34
N PRO A 137 -26.38 1.77 -41.90
CA PRO A 137 -27.04 1.15 -43.07
C PRO A 137 -26.09 1.22 -44.29
N SER A 138 -25.98 0.07 -44.95
CA SER A 138 -25.20 -0.18 -46.14
C SER A 138 -25.58 0.76 -47.28
N ALA A 139 -24.65 1.57 -47.73
CA ALA A 139 -24.69 2.29 -49.00
C ALA A 139 -24.42 1.30 -50.15
N PRO A 140 -24.99 1.55 -51.37
CA PRO A 140 -24.96 0.58 -52.48
C PRO A 140 -23.55 0.42 -53.05
N ALA A 141 -23.27 -0.80 -53.49
CA ALA A 141 -22.04 -1.21 -54.12
C ALA A 141 -21.74 -0.41 -55.38
N VAL A 142 -20.62 0.30 -55.38
CA VAL A 142 -19.98 0.78 -56.62
C VAL A 142 -18.98 -0.31 -57.04
N GLN A 143 -19.24 -0.88 -58.19
CA GLN A 143 -18.26 -1.74 -58.89
C GLN A 143 -17.19 -0.83 -59.47
N ASP A 144 -15.98 -0.88 -58.90
CA ASP A 144 -14.82 -0.37 -59.61
C ASP A 144 -13.88 -1.56 -59.95
N ASP A 145 -13.81 -1.72 -61.24
CA ASP A 145 -12.92 -2.51 -62.02
C ASP A 145 -11.47 -2.02 -61.78
N PHE A 146 -10.65 -2.80 -61.08
CA PHE A 146 -9.24 -2.51 -60.95
C PHE A 146 -8.43 -3.77 -61.38
N THR A 147 -8.38 -3.94 -62.68
CA THR A 147 -7.34 -4.75 -63.33
C THR A 147 -6.23 -3.82 -63.80
N SER A 148 -5.14 -3.76 -63.04
CA SER A 148 -3.80 -3.68 -63.59
C SER A 148 -2.78 -3.76 -62.46
N GLY A 149 -1.90 -4.71 -62.60
CA GLY A 149 -0.85 -5.02 -61.68
C GLY A 149 0.22 -3.96 -61.60
N ASP A 150 0.67 -3.77 -60.39
CA ASP A 150 2.06 -3.40 -60.10
C ASP A 150 2.50 -4.17 -58.89
N THR A 151 3.35 -5.13 -59.08
CA THR A 151 4.08 -5.81 -58.02
C THR A 151 5.10 -4.87 -57.44
N LEU A 152 4.90 -4.40 -56.24
CA LEU A 152 5.92 -3.68 -55.46
C LEU A 152 6.98 -4.69 -55.00
N ASP A 153 8.14 -4.62 -55.64
CA ASP A 153 9.35 -5.31 -55.24
C ASP A 153 9.98 -4.57 -54.06
N ILE A 154 9.78 -5.13 -52.85
CA ILE A 154 10.38 -4.58 -51.64
C ILE A 154 11.74 -5.24 -51.46
N SER A 155 12.80 -4.50 -51.80
CA SER A 155 14.18 -4.94 -51.54
C SER A 155 14.46 -4.88 -50.04
N ASN A 156 15.18 -5.91 -49.55
CA ASN A 156 15.47 -6.17 -48.14
C ASN A 156 16.42 -5.17 -47.44
N ASP A 157 16.64 -3.98 -48.01
CA ASP A 157 17.66 -3.02 -47.53
C ASP A 157 17.11 -1.86 -46.70
N ASP A 158 15.79 -1.80 -46.45
CA ASP A 158 15.15 -0.68 -45.74
C ASP A 158 14.65 -0.99 -44.32
N LEU A 159 15.26 -1.97 -43.65
CA LEU A 159 14.95 -2.20 -42.22
C LEU A 159 16.07 -1.63 -41.34
N PRO A 160 15.83 -0.52 -40.64
CA PRO A 160 16.73 -0.04 -39.60
C PRO A 160 16.58 -0.92 -38.36
N PHE A 161 17.64 -1.61 -37.98
CA PHE A 161 17.79 -2.26 -36.67
C PHE A 161 18.33 -1.27 -35.64
#